data_7ac9d55f65639dd611394bca7a921065
#
_entry.id   7ac9d55f65639dd611394bca7a921065
#
_cell.length_a   1.000
_cell.length_b   1.000
_cell.length_c   1.000
_cell.angle_alpha   90.00
_cell.angle_beta   90.00
_cell.angle_gamma   90.00
#
_symmetry.space_group_name_H-M   'P 1'
#
loop_
_entity.id
_entity.type
_entity.pdbx_description
1 polymer ?
#
loop_
_entity_poly.entity_id
_entity_poly.type
_entity_poly.pdbx_seq_one_letter_code
_entity_poly.pdbx_strand_id
1 'polypeptide(L)'
;MIKYKVIEKPAFKVIGKKTWISGQENDLFGQFWLQCQKENLFEVFERLRAGQAGLQTGSSLLGISCVEKDPADRAFHYMIAIEMPQESTGELEVYQVPASQWAVFECFGKVPEAIVRSEIYAFTKWLPSSPYEHARAPEMEVYFPGNDGNSEDSYCEFWLPIAPKQSR
;
A
#
# COMPACT_ATOMS: atom_id res chain seq x y z
N MET A 1 -9.27 9.10 17.59
CA MET A 1 -9.15 9.80 16.31
C MET A 1 -7.90 9.32 15.59
N ILE A 2 -8.02 8.99 14.32
CA ILE A 2 -6.87 8.55 13.52
C ILE A 2 -6.19 9.77 12.93
N LYS A 3 -4.88 9.87 13.11
CA LYS A 3 -4.09 10.99 12.57
C LYS A 3 -3.79 10.75 11.11
N TYR A 4 -3.75 11.84 10.35
CA TYR A 4 -3.42 11.78 8.92
C TYR A 4 -2.64 13.02 8.50
N LYS A 5 -2.03 12.93 7.33
CA LYS A 5 -1.43 14.07 6.64
C LYS A 5 -1.66 13.92 5.14
N VAL A 6 -1.61 15.03 4.42
CA VAL A 6 -1.71 15.04 2.95
C VAL A 6 -0.34 15.36 2.39
N ILE A 7 0.16 14.52 1.49
CA ILE A 7 1.46 14.68 0.86
C ILE A 7 1.34 14.51 -0.65
N GLU A 8 2.32 15.01 -1.38
CA GLU A 8 2.48 14.76 -2.81
C GLU A 8 3.70 13.89 -3.04
N LYS A 9 3.60 12.95 -3.96
CA LYS A 9 4.74 12.12 -4.38
C LYS A 9 4.78 12.04 -5.90
N PRO A 10 5.98 12.07 -6.48
CA PRO A 10 6.13 11.77 -7.91
C PRO A 10 5.82 10.31 -8.19
N ALA A 11 5.69 9.95 -9.46
CA ALA A 11 5.60 8.55 -9.84
C ALA A 11 6.85 7.79 -9.40
N PHE A 12 6.69 6.54 -8.99
CA PHE A 12 7.83 5.70 -8.61
C PHE A 12 7.55 4.25 -9.01
N LYS A 13 8.62 3.51 -9.21
CA LYS A 13 8.54 2.10 -9.60
C LYS A 13 8.67 1.19 -8.40
N VAL A 14 7.91 0.10 -8.43
CA VAL A 14 7.98 -0.96 -7.43
C VAL A 14 8.18 -2.28 -8.15
N ILE A 15 8.73 -3.26 -7.45
CA ILE A 15 8.81 -4.64 -7.93
C ILE A 15 8.27 -5.59 -6.88
N GLY A 16 7.66 -6.66 -7.34
CA GLY A 16 7.13 -7.64 -6.41
C GLY A 16 6.31 -8.72 -7.09
N LYS A 17 5.45 -9.35 -6.32
CA LYS A 17 4.52 -10.37 -6.78
C LYS A 17 3.09 -9.93 -6.58
N LYS A 18 2.21 -10.35 -7.47
CA LYS A 18 0.79 -10.00 -7.39
C LYS A 18 -0.09 -11.23 -7.38
N THR A 19 -1.29 -11.06 -6.86
CA THR A 19 -2.35 -12.04 -6.91
C THR A 19 -3.67 -11.34 -7.18
N TRP A 20 -4.65 -12.10 -7.67
CA TRP A 20 -6.00 -11.56 -7.89
C TRP A 20 -6.81 -11.69 -6.61
N ILE A 21 -7.44 -10.60 -6.22
CA ILE A 21 -8.35 -10.56 -5.08
C ILE A 21 -9.77 -10.45 -5.62
N SER A 22 -10.60 -11.43 -5.32
CA SER A 22 -12.03 -11.34 -5.56
C SER A 22 -12.68 -10.77 -4.29
N GLY A 23 -13.52 -9.76 -4.44
CA GLY A 23 -13.95 -8.92 -3.32
C GLY A 23 -14.82 -9.57 -2.25
N GLN A 24 -15.07 -10.87 -2.33
CA GLN A 24 -15.96 -11.56 -1.40
C GLN A 24 -15.24 -12.38 -0.32
N GLU A 25 -13.94 -12.61 -0.46
CA GLU A 25 -13.19 -13.46 0.47
C GLU A 25 -12.19 -12.62 1.26
N ASN A 26 -12.30 -12.66 2.58
CA ASN A 26 -11.53 -11.77 3.45
C ASN A 26 -10.13 -12.27 3.78
N ASP A 27 -9.85 -13.57 3.58
CA ASP A 27 -8.57 -14.15 3.98
C ASP A 27 -7.55 -14.25 2.84
N LEU A 28 -7.91 -13.82 1.64
CA LEU A 28 -7.00 -13.90 0.47
C LEU A 28 -5.71 -13.11 0.68
N PHE A 29 -5.79 -11.95 1.31
CA PHE A 29 -4.61 -11.14 1.60
C PHE A 29 -3.63 -11.90 2.50
N GLY A 30 -4.13 -12.42 3.61
CA GLY A 30 -3.29 -13.17 4.55
C GLY A 30 -2.68 -14.42 3.95
N GLN A 31 -3.45 -15.13 3.13
CA GLN A 31 -2.95 -16.32 2.43
C GLN A 31 -1.81 -15.97 1.47
N PHE A 32 -1.94 -14.85 0.76
CA PHE A 32 -0.91 -14.41 -0.17
C PHE A 32 0.38 -14.00 0.57
N TRP A 33 0.24 -13.29 1.69
CA TRP A 33 1.39 -12.92 2.53
C TRP A 33 2.13 -14.17 3.01
N LEU A 34 1.39 -15.20 3.47
CA LEU A 34 2.00 -16.46 3.91
C LEU A 34 2.69 -17.17 2.75
N GLN A 35 2.07 -17.20 1.58
CA GLN A 35 2.68 -17.83 0.41
C GLN A 35 4.00 -17.14 0.04
N CYS A 36 4.03 -15.83 0.03
CA CYS A 36 5.24 -15.07 -0.29
C CYS A 36 6.34 -15.31 0.75
N GLN A 37 5.96 -15.45 2.02
CA GLN A 37 6.90 -15.79 3.08
C GLN A 37 7.52 -17.17 2.85
N LYS A 38 6.70 -18.15 2.48
CA LYS A 38 7.17 -19.51 2.20
C LYS A 38 8.08 -19.57 0.97
N GLU A 39 7.88 -18.67 0.03
CA GLU A 39 8.69 -18.57 -1.18
C GLU A 39 9.95 -17.72 -0.99
N ASN A 40 10.22 -17.26 0.23
CA ASN A 40 11.38 -16.44 0.58
C ASN A 40 11.43 -15.09 -0.15
N LEU A 41 10.26 -14.53 -0.50
CA LEU A 41 10.19 -13.26 -1.20
C LEU A 41 10.84 -12.12 -0.41
N PHE A 42 10.65 -12.12 0.91
CA PHE A 42 11.17 -11.04 1.75
C PHE A 42 12.70 -11.05 1.82
N GLU A 43 13.33 -12.23 1.75
CA GLU A 43 14.78 -12.33 1.66
C GLU A 43 15.30 -11.80 0.32
N VAL A 44 14.57 -12.06 -0.76
CA VAL A 44 14.90 -11.50 -2.07
C VAL A 44 14.83 -9.99 -2.03
N PHE A 45 13.79 -9.43 -1.40
CA PHE A 45 13.65 -7.98 -1.25
C PHE A 45 14.82 -7.37 -0.46
N GLU A 46 15.24 -8.00 0.63
CA GLU A 46 16.38 -7.51 1.42
C GLU A 46 17.65 -7.41 0.58
N ARG A 47 17.91 -8.40 -0.26
CA ARG A 47 19.07 -8.39 -1.15
C ARG A 47 18.98 -7.30 -2.20
N LEU A 48 17.79 -7.14 -2.80
CA LEU A 48 17.59 -6.20 -3.90
C LEU A 48 17.67 -4.74 -3.43
N ARG A 49 17.19 -4.44 -2.23
CA ARG A 49 17.17 -3.05 -1.76
C ARG A 49 18.41 -2.66 -0.96
N ALA A 50 19.35 -3.57 -0.77
CA ALA A 50 20.62 -3.26 -0.10
C ALA A 50 21.34 -2.14 -0.85
N GLY A 51 21.70 -1.07 -0.15
CA GLY A 51 22.37 0.08 -0.75
C GLY A 51 21.47 1.08 -1.46
N GLN A 52 20.16 0.84 -1.53
CA GLN A 52 19.23 1.81 -2.14
C GLN A 52 19.00 2.99 -1.19
N ALA A 53 18.91 4.19 -1.76
CA ALA A 53 18.70 5.42 -1.01
C ALA A 53 17.78 6.36 -1.82
N GLY A 54 17.21 7.35 -1.15
CA GLY A 54 16.38 8.35 -1.81
C GLY A 54 15.02 7.84 -2.26
N LEU A 55 14.52 6.77 -1.64
CA LEU A 55 13.25 6.17 -1.99
C LEU A 55 12.07 7.01 -1.47
N GLN A 56 10.97 7.03 -2.23
CA GLN A 56 9.76 7.80 -1.88
C GLN A 56 9.02 7.23 -0.68
N THR A 57 9.15 5.93 -0.45
CA THR A 57 8.52 5.23 0.66
C THR A 57 9.54 4.75 1.69
N GLY A 58 10.81 5.16 1.54
CA GLY A 58 11.89 4.67 2.39
C GLY A 58 12.17 3.19 2.13
N SER A 59 12.64 2.48 3.15
CA SER A 59 12.92 1.05 3.05
C SER A 59 11.69 0.20 3.40
N SER A 60 10.50 0.67 3.05
CA SER A 60 9.25 0.05 3.45
C SER A 60 8.89 -1.15 2.57
N LEU A 61 8.10 -2.04 3.15
CA LEU A 61 7.44 -3.13 2.44
C LEU A 61 6.03 -2.65 2.11
N LEU A 62 5.58 -2.89 0.87
CA LEU A 62 4.34 -2.31 0.38
C LEU A 62 3.31 -3.39 0.07
N GLY A 63 2.05 -3.15 0.48
CA GLY A 63 0.90 -3.87 -0.02
C GLY A 63 0.11 -2.92 -0.92
N ILE A 64 -0.04 -3.25 -2.19
CA ILE A 64 -0.60 -2.35 -3.20
C ILE A 64 -1.86 -2.94 -3.79
N SER A 65 -2.98 -2.24 -3.59
CA SER A 65 -4.27 -2.60 -4.18
C SER A 65 -4.45 -1.82 -5.47
N CYS A 66 -4.33 -2.51 -6.59
CA CYS A 66 -4.33 -1.89 -7.92
C CYS A 66 -5.77 -1.64 -8.39
N VAL A 67 -6.37 -0.58 -7.85
CA VAL A 67 -7.77 -0.20 -8.09
C VAL A 67 -7.91 0.98 -9.05
N GLU A 68 -6.83 1.36 -9.73
CA GLU A 68 -6.79 2.59 -10.51
C GLU A 68 -7.78 2.66 -11.67
N LYS A 69 -8.22 1.54 -12.19
CA LYS A 69 -9.22 1.52 -13.27
C LYS A 69 -10.59 1.96 -12.76
N ASP A 70 -10.99 1.39 -11.64
CA ASP A 70 -12.27 1.71 -11.01
C ASP A 70 -12.13 1.50 -9.51
N PRO A 71 -11.88 2.58 -8.75
CA PRO A 71 -11.70 2.45 -7.29
C PRO A 71 -12.91 1.88 -6.55
N ALA A 72 -14.09 1.91 -7.14
CA ALA A 72 -15.29 1.31 -6.55
C ALA A 72 -15.34 -0.20 -6.74
N ASP A 73 -14.60 -0.73 -7.71
CA ASP A 73 -14.54 -2.16 -7.96
C ASP A 73 -13.58 -2.78 -6.95
N ARG A 74 -14.09 -3.70 -6.14
CA ARG A 74 -13.29 -4.35 -5.09
C ARG A 74 -12.79 -5.74 -5.52
N ALA A 75 -12.68 -5.97 -6.81
CA ALA A 75 -11.95 -7.10 -7.39
C ALA A 75 -10.76 -6.53 -8.17
N PHE A 76 -9.53 -6.83 -7.71
CA PHE A 76 -8.34 -6.16 -8.22
C PHE A 76 -7.10 -7.01 -7.97
N HIS A 77 -6.01 -6.68 -8.66
CA HIS A 77 -4.70 -7.25 -8.33
C HIS A 77 -4.16 -6.60 -7.06
N TYR A 78 -3.66 -7.44 -6.15
CA TYR A 78 -2.95 -7.01 -4.94
C TYR A 78 -1.50 -7.42 -5.07
N MET A 79 -0.61 -6.49 -4.81
CA MET A 79 0.83 -6.70 -5.01
C MET A 79 1.57 -6.52 -3.69
N ILE A 80 2.48 -7.45 -3.39
CA ILE A 80 3.45 -7.28 -2.30
C ILE A 80 4.77 -6.89 -2.97
N ALA A 81 5.30 -5.72 -2.62
CA ALA A 81 6.36 -5.10 -3.39
C ALA A 81 7.29 -4.25 -2.52
N ILE A 82 8.42 -3.89 -3.12
CA ILE A 82 9.31 -2.85 -2.60
C ILE A 82 9.53 -1.81 -3.68
N GLU A 83 9.88 -0.60 -3.28
CA GLU A 83 10.25 0.44 -4.23
C GLU A 83 11.65 0.15 -4.79
N MET A 84 11.75 0.18 -6.11
CA MET A 84 13.03 -0.03 -6.84
C MET A 84 13.10 0.96 -7.98
N PRO A 85 14.03 1.94 -7.92
CA PRO A 85 14.18 2.88 -9.03
C PRO A 85 14.78 2.26 -10.28
N GLN A 86 15.46 1.14 -10.15
CA GLN A 86 16.08 0.42 -11.25
C GLN A 86 15.12 -0.61 -11.83
N GLU A 87 15.29 -0.93 -13.12
CA GLU A 87 14.50 -1.97 -13.73
C GLU A 87 14.87 -3.33 -13.14
N SER A 88 13.84 -4.09 -12.77
CA SER A 88 14.04 -5.41 -12.24
C SER A 88 14.40 -6.39 -13.33
N THR A 89 15.24 -7.34 -12.97
CA THR A 89 15.51 -8.53 -13.78
C THR A 89 14.97 -9.74 -13.01
N GLY A 90 14.45 -10.72 -13.73
CA GLY A 90 14.00 -11.97 -13.14
C GLY A 90 12.48 -12.10 -13.08
N GLU A 91 11.99 -12.87 -12.10
CA GLU A 91 10.58 -13.28 -12.04
C GLU A 91 9.65 -12.24 -11.42
N LEU A 92 10.19 -11.17 -10.84
CA LEU A 92 9.39 -10.16 -10.20
C LEU A 92 8.80 -9.19 -11.21
N GLU A 93 7.57 -8.77 -10.95
CA GLU A 93 6.89 -7.83 -11.83
C GLU A 93 7.20 -6.40 -11.42
N VAL A 94 7.32 -5.53 -12.41
CA VAL A 94 7.49 -4.09 -12.22
C VAL A 94 6.13 -3.43 -12.35
N TYR A 95 5.82 -2.51 -11.45
CA TYR A 95 4.61 -1.71 -11.51
C TYR A 95 4.98 -0.26 -11.25
N GLN A 96 4.42 0.65 -12.03
CA GLN A 96 4.65 2.07 -11.82
C GLN A 96 3.48 2.67 -11.07
N VAL A 97 3.75 3.16 -9.85
CA VAL A 97 2.77 3.91 -9.07
C VAL A 97 2.74 5.33 -9.65
N PRO A 98 1.58 5.83 -10.09
CA PRO A 98 1.52 7.15 -10.70
C PRO A 98 1.77 8.26 -9.68
N ALA A 99 2.19 9.42 -10.16
CA ALA A 99 2.27 10.61 -9.33
C ALA A 99 0.89 10.92 -8.76
N SER A 100 0.81 11.27 -7.50
CA SER A 100 -0.47 11.54 -6.84
C SER A 100 -0.29 12.36 -5.58
N GLN A 101 -1.38 12.97 -5.14
CA GLN A 101 -1.53 13.35 -3.74
C GLN A 101 -2.00 12.13 -2.96
N TRP A 102 -1.61 12.06 -1.71
CA TRP A 102 -1.92 10.93 -0.82
C TRP A 102 -2.40 11.45 0.52
N ALA A 103 -3.49 10.89 1.01
CA ALA A 103 -3.85 11.02 2.42
C ALA A 103 -3.20 9.83 3.14
N VAL A 104 -2.29 10.12 4.05
CA VAL A 104 -1.52 9.12 4.78
C VAL A 104 -2.09 9.01 6.18
N PHE A 105 -2.66 7.85 6.50
CA PHE A 105 -3.29 7.59 7.80
C PHE A 105 -2.36 6.76 8.66
N GLU A 106 -2.14 7.19 9.90
CA GLU A 106 -1.32 6.44 10.86
C GLU A 106 -2.10 5.25 11.41
N CYS A 107 -1.44 4.09 11.45
CA CYS A 107 -2.03 2.85 11.93
C CYS A 107 -1.18 2.29 13.06
N PHE A 108 -1.69 2.36 14.29
CA PHE A 108 -1.02 1.81 15.45
C PHE A 108 -1.71 0.53 15.89
N GLY A 109 -0.94 -0.48 16.20
CA GLY A 109 -1.43 -1.73 16.74
C GLY A 109 -1.17 -2.92 15.84
N LYS A 110 -1.79 -4.03 16.20
CA LYS A 110 -1.64 -5.29 15.47
C LYS A 110 -2.27 -5.21 14.09
N VAL A 111 -1.62 -5.81 13.11
CA VAL A 111 -2.20 -5.95 11.77
C VAL A 111 -2.82 -7.35 11.63
N PRO A 112 -3.90 -7.50 10.88
CA PRO A 112 -4.50 -6.51 9.96
C PRO A 112 -5.45 -5.50 10.61
N GLU A 113 -5.78 -5.65 11.89
CA GLU A 113 -6.82 -4.82 12.53
C GLU A 113 -6.53 -3.33 12.43
N ALA A 114 -5.27 -2.91 12.63
CA ALA A 114 -4.88 -1.51 12.58
C ALA A 114 -5.10 -0.90 11.19
N ILE A 115 -4.75 -1.64 10.13
CA ILE A 115 -4.96 -1.20 8.75
C ILE A 115 -6.46 -1.13 8.43
N VAL A 116 -7.21 -2.16 8.79
CA VAL A 116 -8.66 -2.21 8.53
C VAL A 116 -9.36 -1.04 9.20
N ARG A 117 -8.99 -0.73 10.44
CA ARG A 117 -9.56 0.37 11.19
C ARG A 117 -9.33 1.71 10.48
N SER A 118 -8.12 1.93 9.97
CA SER A 118 -7.78 3.16 9.23
C SER A 118 -8.48 3.23 7.89
N GLU A 119 -8.60 2.11 7.18
CA GLU A 119 -9.34 2.05 5.91
C GLU A 119 -10.82 2.40 6.11
N ILE A 120 -11.45 1.82 7.13
CA ILE A 120 -12.85 2.11 7.43
C ILE A 120 -13.02 3.60 7.74
N TYR A 121 -12.16 4.16 8.57
CA TYR A 121 -12.20 5.58 8.89
C TYR A 121 -12.02 6.43 7.63
N ALA A 122 -11.04 6.11 6.81
CA ALA A 122 -10.74 6.88 5.61
C ALA A 122 -11.94 6.92 4.65
N PHE A 123 -12.56 5.77 4.40
CA PHE A 123 -13.64 5.67 3.42
C PHE A 123 -15.00 6.12 3.96
N THR A 124 -15.28 5.90 5.23
CA THR A 124 -16.62 6.18 5.78
C THR A 124 -16.74 7.52 6.48
N LYS A 125 -15.63 8.08 6.96
CA LYS A 125 -15.64 9.34 7.72
C LYS A 125 -14.82 10.42 7.03
N TRP A 126 -13.55 10.14 6.75
CA TRP A 126 -12.65 11.20 6.29
C TRP A 126 -12.95 11.64 4.85
N LEU A 127 -12.98 10.69 3.92
CA LEU A 127 -13.12 11.02 2.50
C LEU A 127 -14.44 11.73 2.19
N PRO A 128 -15.60 11.25 2.69
CA PRO A 128 -16.87 11.94 2.41
C PRO A 128 -16.93 13.37 2.93
N SER A 129 -16.26 13.69 4.04
CA SER A 129 -16.29 15.02 4.63
C SER A 129 -15.11 15.91 4.15
N SER A 130 -14.22 15.38 3.32
CA SER A 130 -13.06 16.10 2.83
C SER A 130 -13.36 16.79 1.50
N PRO A 131 -12.49 17.74 1.05
CA PRO A 131 -12.62 18.31 -0.29
C PRO A 131 -12.04 17.40 -1.38
N TYR A 132 -11.77 16.13 -1.07
CA TYR A 132 -11.11 15.19 -1.97
C TYR A 132 -12.02 14.05 -2.39
N GLU A 133 -11.67 13.42 -3.50
CA GLU A 133 -12.22 12.16 -3.94
C GLU A 133 -11.08 11.18 -4.21
N HIS A 134 -11.41 9.90 -4.34
CA HIS A 134 -10.42 8.87 -4.65
C HIS A 134 -9.81 9.16 -6.03
N ALA A 135 -8.50 9.27 -6.10
CA ALA A 135 -7.80 9.42 -7.37
C ALA A 135 -7.74 8.07 -8.09
N ARG A 136 -7.48 8.09 -9.39
CA ARG A 136 -7.29 6.87 -10.17
C ARG A 136 -5.84 6.40 -10.04
N ALA A 137 -5.55 5.86 -8.86
CA ALA A 137 -4.25 5.36 -8.47
C ALA A 137 -4.47 4.24 -7.46
N PRO A 138 -3.45 3.42 -7.18
CA PRO A 138 -3.63 2.32 -6.22
C PRO A 138 -3.68 2.82 -4.78
N GLU A 139 -4.32 2.03 -3.92
CA GLU A 139 -4.22 2.20 -2.46
C GLU A 139 -3.01 1.43 -1.97
N MET A 140 -2.35 1.94 -0.93
CA MET A 140 -1.15 1.27 -0.42
C MET A 140 -1.18 1.12 1.10
N GLU A 141 -0.70 -0.03 1.54
CA GLU A 141 -0.28 -0.28 2.92
C GLU A 141 1.24 -0.13 2.94
N VAL A 142 1.75 0.64 3.88
CA VAL A 142 3.19 0.91 3.98
C VAL A 142 3.68 0.38 5.32
N TYR A 143 4.53 -0.65 5.28
CA TYR A 143 5.04 -1.33 6.47
C TYR A 143 6.51 -1.00 6.65
N PHE A 144 6.85 -0.41 7.78
CA PHE A 144 8.20 0.10 8.05
C PHE A 144 9.07 -0.95 8.72
N PRO A 145 10.40 -0.91 8.48
CA PRO A 145 11.32 -1.82 9.17
C PRO A 145 11.19 -1.71 10.68
N GLY A 146 11.37 -2.83 11.38
CA GLY A 146 11.29 -2.86 12.83
C GLY A 146 9.90 -3.00 13.41
N ASN A 147 8.87 -3.04 12.56
CA ASN A 147 7.49 -3.24 12.99
C ASN A 147 6.98 -4.57 12.44
N ASP A 148 6.74 -5.54 13.32
CA ASP A 148 6.34 -6.88 12.90
C ASP A 148 4.82 -7.07 12.79
N GLY A 149 4.06 -6.07 13.20
CA GLY A 149 2.60 -6.14 13.15
C GLY A 149 1.95 -6.99 14.24
N ASN A 150 2.72 -7.44 15.22
CA ASN A 150 2.23 -8.37 16.25
C ASN A 150 2.02 -7.73 17.60
N SER A 151 2.26 -6.43 17.75
CA SER A 151 2.13 -5.75 19.04
C SER A 151 1.30 -4.49 18.93
N GLU A 152 0.81 -4.00 20.08
CA GLU A 152 0.08 -2.73 20.15
C GLU A 152 0.95 -1.53 19.79
N ASP A 153 2.27 -1.69 19.85
CA ASP A 153 3.22 -0.63 19.52
C ASP A 153 3.65 -0.64 18.04
N SER A 154 3.17 -1.61 17.26
CA SER A 154 3.49 -1.68 15.84
C SER A 154 2.89 -0.48 15.11
N TYR A 155 3.60 0.00 14.09
CA TYR A 155 3.21 1.17 13.30
C TYR A 155 3.30 0.86 11.82
N CYS A 156 2.27 1.22 11.10
CA CYS A 156 2.26 1.22 9.64
C CYS A 156 1.38 2.36 9.16
N GLU A 157 1.25 2.51 7.84
CA GLU A 157 0.45 3.58 7.26
C GLU A 157 -0.46 3.05 6.18
N PHE A 158 -1.64 3.64 6.06
CA PHE A 158 -2.53 3.44 4.93
C PHE A 158 -2.49 4.70 4.05
N TRP A 159 -2.11 4.54 2.79
CA TRP A 159 -2.00 5.63 1.83
C TRP A 159 -3.16 5.58 0.85
N LEU A 160 -4.05 6.55 0.93
CA LEU A 160 -5.20 6.70 0.05
C LEU A 160 -4.87 7.74 -1.03
N PRO A 161 -4.91 7.38 -2.32
CA PRO A 161 -4.65 8.37 -3.37
C PRO A 161 -5.86 9.28 -3.49
N ILE A 162 -5.60 10.60 -3.53
CA ILE A 162 -6.67 11.60 -3.52
C ILE A 162 -6.47 12.63 -4.62
N ALA A 163 -7.59 13.21 -5.04
CA ALA A 163 -7.62 14.33 -5.97
C ALA A 163 -8.73 15.28 -5.50
N PRO A 164 -8.63 16.58 -5.81
CA PRO A 164 -9.70 17.49 -5.45
C PRO A 164 -11.02 17.08 -6.07
N LYS A 165 -12.11 17.20 -5.32
CA LYS A 165 -13.46 16.98 -5.88
C LYS A 165 -13.71 17.97 -7.00
N GLN A 166 -14.27 17.47 -8.10
CA GLN A 166 -14.62 18.36 -9.20
C GLN A 166 -15.80 19.24 -8.80
N SER A 167 -15.66 20.54 -9.05
CA SER A 167 -16.76 21.45 -8.87
C SER A 167 -17.77 21.23 -9.98
N ARG A 168 -19.05 21.22 -9.62
CA ARG A 168 -20.16 21.11 -10.56
C ARG A 168 -20.81 22.46 -10.80
#